data_73a2381a139c7b0b02d8da85078e2d12
#
_entry.id   73a2381a139c7b0b02d8da85078e2d12
#
_cell.length_a   1.000
_cell.length_b   1.000
_cell.length_c   1.000
_cell.angle_alpha   90.00
_cell.angle_beta   90.00
_cell.angle_gamma   90.00
#
_symmetry.space_group_name_H-M   'P 1'
#
loop_
_entity.id
_entity.type
_entity.pdbx_description
1 polymer ?
#
loop_
_entity_poly.entity_id
_entity_poly.type
_entity_poly.pdbx_seq_one_letter_code
_entity_poly.pdbx_strand_id
1 'polypeptide(L)'
;MKSRRTSDGGTPSRLQGLCALVGLVVTLAAIVVLARSAFAHQSPPDLSVRPETPRPVASGWAVEVRVLNKGDMTAAAVEIEGEAEGERARASLDYVPGRGEKRATLVFSSNAKPQARVRVMGWSDP
;
A
#
# COMPACT_ATOMS: atom_id res chain seq x y z
N MET A 1 -25.79 48.82 -42.66
CA MET A 1 -24.59 48.58 -41.84
C MET A 1 -24.01 47.24 -42.25
N LYS A 2 -22.89 47.21 -42.98
CA LYS A 2 -22.16 45.97 -43.33
C LYS A 2 -21.25 45.60 -42.17
N SER A 3 -21.57 44.52 -41.46
CA SER A 3 -20.69 43.92 -40.51
C SER A 3 -19.52 43.25 -41.26
N ARG A 4 -18.32 43.82 -41.16
CA ARG A 4 -17.09 43.17 -41.62
C ARG A 4 -16.75 42.09 -40.65
N ARG A 5 -17.01 40.83 -40.99
CA ARG A 5 -16.32 39.68 -40.42
C ARG A 5 -14.88 39.72 -40.91
N THR A 6 -13.99 40.19 -40.10
CA THR A 6 -12.58 39.92 -40.24
C THR A 6 -12.36 38.45 -39.95
N SER A 7 -12.30 37.63 -40.98
CA SER A 7 -11.75 36.30 -40.89
C SER A 7 -10.23 36.47 -40.73
N ASP A 8 -9.78 36.46 -39.49
CA ASP A 8 -8.35 36.44 -39.15
C ASP A 8 -7.84 35.03 -39.41
N GLY A 9 -7.64 34.72 -40.67
CA GLY A 9 -6.98 33.50 -41.14
C GLY A 9 -5.47 33.66 -41.01
N GLY A 10 -4.99 34.01 -39.81
CA GLY A 10 -3.56 34.05 -39.52
C GLY A 10 -2.97 32.62 -39.61
N THR A 11 -2.00 32.44 -40.50
CA THR A 11 -1.13 31.24 -40.45
C THR A 11 -0.56 31.11 -39.04
N PRO A 12 -0.67 29.94 -38.39
CA PRO A 12 -0.12 29.76 -37.06
C PRO A 12 1.37 30.08 -37.06
N SER A 13 1.80 30.92 -36.13
CA SER A 13 3.21 31.27 -36.00
C SER A 13 4.03 30.00 -35.69
N ARG A 14 5.28 29.96 -36.12
CA ARG A 14 6.18 28.82 -35.82
C ARG A 14 6.25 28.53 -34.33
N LEU A 15 6.19 29.55 -33.49
CA LEU A 15 6.12 29.42 -32.03
C LEU A 15 4.83 28.70 -31.57
N GLN A 16 3.69 29.04 -32.15
CA GLN A 16 2.42 28.40 -31.83
C GLN A 16 2.42 26.93 -32.23
N GLY A 17 2.98 26.59 -33.38
CA GLY A 17 3.17 25.21 -33.82
C GLY A 17 4.10 24.42 -32.90
N LEU A 18 5.18 25.04 -32.42
CA LEU A 18 6.12 24.44 -31.48
C LEU A 18 5.44 24.17 -30.14
N CYS A 19 4.70 25.13 -29.59
CA CYS A 19 3.97 24.95 -28.34
C CYS A 19 2.92 23.84 -28.46
N ALA A 20 2.21 23.77 -29.57
CA ALA A 20 1.24 22.68 -29.83
C ALA A 20 1.92 21.30 -29.88
N LEU A 21 3.08 21.22 -30.55
CA LEU A 21 3.86 19.97 -30.61
C LEU A 21 4.36 19.53 -29.22
N VAL A 22 4.90 20.44 -28.43
CA VAL A 22 5.32 20.15 -27.05
C VAL A 22 4.14 19.69 -26.20
N GLY A 23 3.02 20.36 -26.27
CA GLY A 23 1.80 19.98 -25.57
C GLY A 23 1.32 18.57 -25.96
N LEU A 24 1.34 18.24 -27.25
CA LEU A 24 0.99 16.92 -27.74
C LEU A 24 1.94 15.83 -27.20
N VAL A 25 3.25 16.07 -27.24
CA VAL A 25 4.25 15.11 -26.74
C VAL A 25 4.06 14.86 -25.24
N VAL A 26 3.86 15.91 -24.45
CA VAL A 26 3.63 15.79 -23.00
C VAL A 26 2.34 15.00 -22.73
N THR A 27 1.27 15.29 -23.46
CA THR A 27 -0.01 14.58 -23.31
C THR A 27 0.12 13.10 -23.65
N LEU A 28 0.77 12.77 -24.77
CA LEU A 28 1.00 11.38 -25.16
C LEU A 28 1.88 10.65 -24.16
N ALA A 29 2.92 11.27 -23.64
CA ALA A 29 3.77 10.71 -22.59
C ALA A 29 2.96 10.41 -21.32
N ALA A 30 2.11 11.33 -20.90
CA ALA A 30 1.23 11.13 -19.75
C ALA A 30 0.25 9.96 -19.97
N ILE A 31 -0.36 9.86 -21.14
CA ILE A 31 -1.26 8.76 -21.50
C ILE A 31 -0.51 7.42 -21.46
N VAL A 32 0.70 7.35 -22.00
CA VAL A 32 1.52 6.12 -22.00
C VAL A 32 1.87 5.70 -20.57
N VAL A 33 2.25 6.63 -19.71
CA VAL A 33 2.55 6.36 -18.30
C VAL A 33 1.30 5.83 -17.57
N LEU A 34 0.15 6.47 -17.75
CA LEU A 34 -1.11 6.04 -17.14
C LEU A 34 -1.55 4.66 -17.65
N ALA A 35 -1.45 4.42 -18.95
CA ALA A 35 -1.77 3.13 -19.54
C ALA A 35 -0.88 2.01 -18.99
N ARG A 36 0.43 2.25 -18.91
CA ARG A 36 1.36 1.27 -18.31
C ARG A 36 1.02 0.98 -16.86
N SER A 37 0.67 2.00 -16.09
CA SER A 37 0.25 1.84 -14.70
C SER A 37 -1.05 1.04 -14.58
N ALA A 38 -2.01 1.27 -15.48
CA ALA A 38 -3.29 0.55 -15.48
C ALA A 38 -3.16 -0.92 -15.89
N PHE A 39 -2.20 -1.25 -16.76
CA PHE A 39 -1.93 -2.62 -17.19
C PHE A 39 -0.83 -3.32 -16.37
N ALA A 40 -0.23 -2.64 -15.41
CA ALA A 40 0.73 -3.28 -14.51
C ALA A 40 0.00 -4.35 -13.69
N HIS A 41 0.47 -5.59 -13.78
CA HIS A 41 -0.03 -6.67 -12.94
C HIS A 41 0.34 -6.36 -11.49
N GLN A 42 -0.68 -6.12 -10.68
CA GLN A 42 -0.50 -5.95 -9.24
C GLN A 42 -0.35 -7.34 -8.62
N SER A 43 0.73 -7.55 -7.91
CA SER A 43 0.92 -8.79 -7.17
C SER A 43 -0.03 -8.85 -5.98
N PRO A 44 -0.60 -10.04 -5.69
CA PRO A 44 -1.47 -10.23 -4.53
C PRO A 44 -0.71 -9.93 -3.23
N PRO A 45 -1.42 -9.75 -2.10
CA PRO A 45 -0.78 -9.55 -0.82
C PRO A 45 0.17 -10.69 -0.48
N ASP A 46 1.39 -10.32 -0.09
CA ASP A 46 2.40 -11.26 0.41
C ASP A 46 2.81 -10.81 1.81
N LEU A 47 2.16 -11.39 2.81
CA LEU A 47 2.31 -11.01 4.20
C LEU A 47 3.40 -11.81 4.88
N SER A 48 4.32 -11.11 5.51
CA SER A 48 5.32 -11.67 6.40
C SER A 48 5.23 -11.03 7.78
N VAL A 49 5.44 -11.82 8.81
CA VAL A 49 5.40 -11.37 10.22
C VAL A 49 6.75 -11.52 10.87
N ARG A 50 7.11 -10.53 11.68
CA ARG A 50 8.34 -10.54 12.48
C ARG A 50 8.00 -10.12 13.90
N PRO A 51 8.10 -11.04 14.88
CA PRO A 51 7.98 -10.66 16.29
C PRO A 51 9.19 -9.85 16.72
N GLU A 52 8.95 -8.82 17.50
CA GLU A 52 9.98 -8.02 18.15
C GLU A 52 10.26 -8.56 19.56
N THR A 53 11.25 -7.99 20.24
CA THR A 53 11.63 -8.39 21.59
C THR A 53 10.46 -8.20 22.55
N PRO A 54 10.06 -9.24 23.31
CA PRO A 54 9.01 -9.12 24.31
C PRO A 54 9.38 -8.10 25.38
N ARG A 55 8.38 -7.35 25.82
CA ARG A 55 8.52 -6.41 26.94
C ARG A 55 7.52 -6.74 28.05
N PRO A 56 7.91 -6.58 29.33
CA PRO A 56 7.00 -6.82 30.43
C PRO A 56 5.91 -5.74 30.48
N VAL A 57 4.69 -6.16 30.77
CA VAL A 57 3.52 -5.31 31.00
C VAL A 57 2.80 -5.77 32.27
N ALA A 58 1.84 -4.99 32.77
CA ALA A 58 1.13 -5.30 34.01
C ALA A 58 0.43 -6.67 33.99
N SER A 59 -0.06 -7.11 32.83
CA SER A 59 -0.78 -8.38 32.64
C SER A 59 0.08 -9.54 32.12
N GLY A 60 1.41 -9.37 32.06
CA GLY A 60 2.32 -10.40 31.54
C GLY A 60 3.36 -9.83 30.60
N TRP A 61 3.38 -10.27 29.37
CA TRP A 61 4.34 -9.85 28.35
C TRP A 61 3.63 -9.40 27.08
N ALA A 62 4.05 -8.26 26.55
CA ALA A 62 3.62 -7.78 25.25
C ALA A 62 4.70 -8.06 24.20
N VAL A 63 4.28 -8.67 23.10
CA VAL A 63 5.11 -8.91 21.91
C VAL A 63 4.56 -8.06 20.77
N GLU A 64 5.35 -7.09 20.34
CA GLU A 64 5.01 -6.31 19.15
C GLU A 64 5.36 -7.12 17.91
N VAL A 65 4.44 -7.21 16.98
CA VAL A 65 4.61 -7.94 15.73
C VAL A 65 4.54 -6.97 14.58
N ARG A 66 5.57 -6.96 13.78
CA ARG A 66 5.61 -6.19 12.55
C ARG A 66 5.11 -7.06 11.40
N VAL A 67 4.08 -6.58 10.72
CA VAL A 67 3.48 -7.22 9.55
C VAL A 67 3.86 -6.43 8.32
N LEU A 68 4.59 -7.07 7.41
CA LEU A 68 5.02 -6.49 6.14
C LEU A 68 4.21 -7.10 5.01
N ASN A 69 3.73 -6.25 4.12
CA ASN A 69 3.13 -6.67 2.87
C ASN A 69 4.11 -6.39 1.72
N LYS A 70 4.65 -7.42 1.11
CA LYS A 70 5.55 -7.33 -0.03
C LYS A 70 4.82 -7.28 -1.37
N GLY A 71 3.53 -7.61 -1.36
CA GLY A 71 2.66 -7.50 -2.52
C GLY A 71 2.28 -6.05 -2.82
N ASP A 72 1.70 -5.83 -3.99
CA ASP A 72 1.25 -4.50 -4.42
C ASP A 72 -0.17 -4.19 -3.93
N MET A 73 -0.98 -5.22 -3.73
CA MET A 73 -2.36 -5.08 -3.28
C MET A 73 -2.44 -5.00 -1.75
N THR A 74 -3.39 -4.22 -1.26
CA THR A 74 -3.69 -4.12 0.17
C THR A 74 -4.35 -5.42 0.67
N ALA A 75 -3.91 -5.91 1.83
CA ALA A 75 -4.62 -6.96 2.56
C ALA A 75 -5.55 -6.33 3.58
N ALA A 76 -6.81 -6.75 3.61
CA ALA A 76 -7.80 -6.31 4.59
C ALA A 76 -8.09 -7.42 5.61
N ALA A 77 -8.61 -7.04 6.78
CA ALA A 77 -8.99 -7.96 7.85
C ALA A 77 -7.91 -9.02 8.14
N VAL A 78 -6.67 -8.56 8.36
CA VAL A 78 -5.53 -9.44 8.61
C VAL A 78 -5.59 -9.98 10.03
N GLU A 79 -5.67 -11.29 10.18
CA GLU A 79 -5.65 -11.99 11.47
C GLU A 79 -4.27 -12.59 11.73
N ILE A 80 -3.75 -12.32 12.93
CA ILE A 80 -2.44 -12.78 13.39
C ILE A 80 -2.64 -13.60 14.66
N GLU A 81 -2.00 -14.74 14.71
CA GLU A 81 -1.94 -15.57 15.91
C GLU A 81 -0.49 -15.78 16.32
N GLY A 82 -0.23 -15.59 17.59
CA GLY A 82 1.04 -15.94 18.23
C GLY A 82 0.82 -17.05 19.24
N GLU A 83 1.75 -18.00 19.29
CA GLU A 83 1.76 -19.09 20.26
C GLU A 83 3.08 -19.05 21.04
N ALA A 84 2.98 -19.08 22.34
CA ALA A 84 4.12 -19.18 23.25
C ALA A 84 3.74 -20.06 24.46
N GLU A 85 4.55 -21.09 24.73
CA GLU A 85 4.38 -21.98 25.90
C GLU A 85 2.96 -22.53 26.09
N GLY A 86 2.28 -22.87 24.99
CA GLY A 86 0.91 -23.40 24.99
C GLY A 86 -0.17 -22.33 25.08
N GLU A 87 0.17 -21.07 25.30
CA GLU A 87 -0.76 -19.93 25.24
C GLU A 87 -0.87 -19.37 23.83
N ARG A 88 -2.07 -19.03 23.41
CA ARG A 88 -2.34 -18.41 22.12
C ARG A 88 -2.89 -17.00 22.31
N ALA A 89 -2.29 -16.06 21.63
CA ALA A 89 -2.75 -14.67 21.54
C ALA A 89 -3.10 -14.32 20.11
N ARG A 90 -4.14 -13.54 19.92
CA ARG A 90 -4.60 -13.09 18.59
C ARG A 90 -4.67 -11.58 18.53
N ALA A 91 -4.40 -11.06 17.34
CA ALA A 91 -4.60 -9.67 17.00
C ALA A 91 -5.13 -9.57 15.58
N SER A 92 -5.90 -8.53 15.33
CA SER A 92 -6.41 -8.22 13.99
C SER A 92 -5.97 -6.84 13.56
N LEU A 93 -5.69 -6.69 12.28
CA LEU A 93 -5.43 -5.42 11.63
C LEU A 93 -6.49 -5.18 10.57
N ASP A 94 -7.05 -3.99 10.54
CA ASP A 94 -8.08 -3.64 9.55
C ASP A 94 -7.54 -3.76 8.14
N TYR A 95 -6.29 -3.32 7.92
CA TYR A 95 -5.61 -3.44 6.63
C TYR A 95 -4.09 -3.33 6.79
N VAL A 96 -3.38 -3.92 5.84
CA VAL A 96 -1.94 -3.74 5.61
C VAL A 96 -1.75 -3.27 4.17
N PRO A 97 -1.28 -2.04 3.96
CA PRO A 97 -1.17 -1.50 2.60
C PRO A 97 -0.16 -2.28 1.77
N GLY A 98 -0.37 -2.30 0.46
CA GLY A 98 0.61 -2.85 -0.48
C GLY A 98 1.95 -2.14 -0.34
N ARG A 99 3.03 -2.89 -0.36
CA ARG A 99 4.40 -2.39 -0.15
C ARG A 99 4.61 -1.64 1.17
N GLY A 100 3.76 -1.90 2.16
CA GLY A 100 3.79 -1.23 3.45
C GLY A 100 3.88 -2.18 4.63
N GLU A 101 3.85 -1.60 5.83
CA GLU A 101 3.88 -2.35 7.07
C GLU A 101 2.88 -1.81 8.09
N LYS A 102 2.46 -2.67 8.98
CA LYS A 102 1.66 -2.36 10.17
C LYS A 102 2.21 -3.12 11.36
N ARG A 103 1.85 -2.65 12.56
CA ARG A 103 2.25 -3.28 13.82
C ARG A 103 1.01 -3.72 14.58
N ALA A 104 1.13 -4.89 15.20
CA ALA A 104 0.12 -5.41 16.12
C ALA A 104 0.81 -5.83 17.42
N THR A 105 0.08 -5.84 18.51
CA THR A 105 0.61 -6.26 19.82
C THR A 105 -0.13 -7.50 20.28
N LEU A 106 0.63 -8.52 20.62
CA LEU A 106 0.13 -9.74 21.26
C LEU A 106 0.50 -9.69 22.74
N VAL A 107 -0.43 -10.07 23.61
CA VAL A 107 -0.22 -10.10 25.06
C VAL A 107 -0.32 -11.55 25.54
N PHE A 108 0.71 -11.98 26.27
CA PHE A 108 0.79 -13.29 26.89
C PHE A 108 0.81 -13.16 28.39
N SER A 109 0.06 -13.99 29.08
CA SER A 109 -0.06 -13.97 30.57
C SER A 109 1.07 -14.74 31.26
N SER A 110 2.03 -15.25 30.52
CA SER A 110 3.16 -16.03 31.04
C SER A 110 3.99 -15.23 32.07
N ASN A 111 4.48 -15.93 33.08
CA ASN A 111 5.41 -15.34 34.06
C ASN A 111 6.84 -15.23 33.54
N ALA A 112 7.18 -15.95 32.49
CA ALA A 112 8.50 -15.95 31.87
C ALA A 112 8.43 -15.25 30.51
N LYS A 113 9.57 -14.71 30.05
CA LYS A 113 9.72 -14.09 28.73
C LYS A 113 9.31 -15.07 27.62
N PRO A 114 8.24 -14.80 26.86
CA PRO A 114 7.74 -15.73 25.86
C PRO A 114 8.66 -15.79 24.63
N GLN A 115 8.79 -16.97 24.06
CA GLN A 115 9.33 -17.15 22.70
C GLN A 115 8.14 -17.40 21.75
N ALA A 116 7.55 -16.33 21.30
CA ALA A 116 6.36 -16.40 20.48
C ALA A 116 6.67 -16.84 19.05
N ARG A 117 5.91 -17.81 18.57
CA ARG A 117 5.81 -18.16 17.14
C ARG A 117 4.59 -17.44 16.59
N VAL A 118 4.80 -16.57 15.62
CA VAL A 118 3.74 -15.74 15.06
C VAL A 118 3.48 -16.14 13.63
N ARG A 119 2.20 -16.23 13.28
CA ARG A 119 1.75 -16.55 11.92
C ARG A 119 0.55 -15.69 11.52
N VAL A 120 0.40 -15.46 10.23
CA VAL A 120 -0.82 -14.90 9.65
C VAL A 120 -1.82 -16.03 9.48
N MET A 121 -3.03 -15.87 10.01
CA MET A 121 -4.10 -16.86 9.89
C MET A 121 -4.89 -16.70 8.60
N GLY A 122 -5.06 -15.47 8.16
CA GLY A 122 -5.78 -15.14 6.95
C GLY A 122 -5.90 -13.64 6.73
N TRP A 123 -6.35 -13.30 5.55
CA TRP A 123 -6.73 -11.94 5.16
C TRP A 123 -7.83 -12.02 4.09
N SER A 124 -8.46 -10.89 3.82
CA SER A 124 -9.39 -10.72 2.70
C SER A 124 -8.89 -9.65 1.73
N ASP A 125 -9.40 -9.71 0.51
CA ASP A 125 -9.27 -8.60 -0.41
C ASP A 125 -10.16 -7.43 0.06
N PRO A 126 -9.71 -6.20 -0.12
CA PRO A 126 -10.47 -5.03 0.30
C PRO A 126 -11.74 -4.83 -0.52
#